data_36a0f6d2677bcdc9e6b0832d65fded6b
#
_entry.id   36a0f6d2677bcdc9e6b0832d65fded6b
#
_cell.length_a   1.000
_cell.length_b   1.000
_cell.length_c   1.000
_cell.angle_alpha   90.00
_cell.angle_beta   90.00
_cell.angle_gamma   90.00
#
_symmetry.space_group_name_H-M   'P 1'
#
loop_
_entity.id
_entity.type
_entity.pdbx_description
1 polymer ?
#
loop_
_entity_poly.entity_id
_entity_poly.type
_entity_poly.pdbx_seq_one_letter_code
_entity_poly.pdbx_strand_id
1 'polypeptide(L)' 'MPVKGYFYSFQDAISALEVGVIKLHDKIVVRDEHGKRLETTVGRIIFNEEVKKALA' A
#
# COMPACT_ATOMS: atom_id res chain seq x y z
N MET A 1 9.11 -13.83 -5.37
CA MET A 1 9.76 -12.70 -4.67
C MET A 1 9.17 -12.54 -3.30
N PRO A 2 9.99 -12.43 -2.27
CA PRO A 2 9.46 -12.27 -0.92
C PRO A 2 8.81 -10.90 -0.74
N VAL A 3 7.76 -10.91 0.07
CA VAL A 3 7.04 -9.69 0.44
C VAL A 3 7.90 -8.92 1.46
N LYS A 4 7.99 -7.60 1.30
CA LYS A 4 8.80 -6.76 2.19
C LYS A 4 8.12 -6.46 3.52
N GLY A 5 6.80 -6.53 3.58
CA GLY A 5 6.07 -6.29 4.81
C GLY A 5 4.60 -6.57 4.71
N TYR A 6 3.98 -6.68 5.87
CA TYR A 6 2.55 -6.91 6.03
C TYR A 6 1.96 -5.76 6.83
N PHE A 7 0.88 -5.17 6.33
CA PHE A 7 0.27 -4.00 6.95
C PHE A 7 -1.23 -4.20 7.12
N TYR A 8 -1.79 -3.62 8.17
CA TYR A 8 -3.22 -3.74 8.44
C TYR A 8 -4.06 -2.77 7.62
N SER A 9 -3.45 -1.72 7.08
CA SER A 9 -4.18 -0.73 6.31
C SER A 9 -3.25 -0.04 5.32
N PHE A 10 -3.84 0.66 4.36
CA PHE A 10 -3.07 1.47 3.42
C PHE A 10 -2.29 2.56 4.14
N GLN A 11 -2.88 3.12 5.19
CA GLN A 11 -2.25 4.16 5.99
C GLN A 11 -0.94 3.65 6.62
N ASP A 12 -0.97 2.44 7.16
CA ASP A 12 0.22 1.83 7.76
C ASP A 12 1.32 1.65 6.72
N ALA A 13 0.95 1.21 5.52
CA ALA A 13 1.92 1.02 4.43
C ALA A 13 2.55 2.36 4.03
N ILE A 14 1.74 3.40 3.92
CA ILE A 14 2.22 4.74 3.57
C ILE A 14 3.17 5.26 4.65
N SER A 15 2.83 5.06 5.92
CA SER A 15 3.69 5.45 7.02
C SER A 15 5.04 4.74 6.97
N ALA A 16 5.04 3.44 6.65
CA ALA A 16 6.28 2.68 6.52
C ALA A 16 7.16 3.23 5.39
N LEU A 17 6.55 3.66 4.29
CA LEU A 17 7.27 4.30 3.19
C LEU A 17 7.91 5.62 3.67
N GLU A 18 7.17 6.43 4.42
CA GLU A 18 7.65 7.72 4.91
C GLU A 18 8.87 7.58 5.81
N VAL A 19 8.90 6.56 6.65
CA VAL A 19 10.04 6.33 7.54
C VAL A 19 11.17 5.52 6.90
N GLY A 20 10.98 5.08 5.66
CA GLY A 20 12.02 4.39 4.91
C GLY A 20 12.14 2.90 5.18
N VAL A 21 11.15 2.29 5.83
CA VAL A 21 11.14 0.84 6.08
C VAL A 21 10.93 0.07 4.78
N ILE A 22 10.13 0.62 3.89
CA ILE A 22 9.86 0.06 2.56
C ILE A 22 10.05 1.14 1.50
N LYS A 23 10.21 0.71 0.26
CA LYS A 23 10.30 1.61 -0.88
C LYS A 23 9.01 1.57 -1.68
N LEU A 24 8.85 2.55 -2.56
CA LEU A 24 7.64 2.74 -3.35
C LEU A 24 7.28 1.51 -4.18
N HIS A 25 8.28 0.79 -4.69
CA HIS A 25 8.09 -0.37 -5.56
C HIS A 25 8.21 -1.71 -4.83
N ASP A 26 8.44 -1.70 -3.52
CA ASP A 26 8.55 -2.94 -2.77
C ASP A 26 7.19 -3.63 -2.69
N LYS A 27 7.19 -4.94 -2.92
CA LYS A 27 5.98 -5.74 -2.80
C LYS A 27 5.60 -5.89 -1.33
N ILE A 28 4.36 -5.58 -1.02
CA ILE A 28 3.81 -5.65 0.33
C ILE A 28 2.45 -6.31 0.30
N VAL A 29 2.00 -6.74 1.47
CA VAL A 29 0.63 -7.22 1.66
C VAL A 29 -0.07 -6.26 2.61
N VAL A 30 -1.22 -5.75 2.19
CA VAL A 30 -2.06 -4.89 3.02
C VAL A 30 -3.45 -5.49 3.09
N ARG A 31 -4.21 -5.13 4.11
CA ARG A 31 -5.63 -5.48 4.19
C ARG A 31 -6.44 -4.33 3.61
N ASP A 32 -7.41 -4.68 2.79
CA ASP A 32 -8.34 -3.70 2.26
C ASP A 32 -9.44 -3.39 3.29
N GLU A 33 -10.40 -2.55 2.91
CA GLU A 33 -11.50 -2.18 3.79
C GLU A 33 -12.42 -3.35 4.16
N HIS A 34 -12.34 -4.44 3.41
CA HIS A 34 -13.10 -5.66 3.66
C HIS A 34 -12.29 -6.70 4.46
N GLY A 35 -11.08 -6.35 4.88
CA GLY A 35 -10.22 -7.23 5.63
C GLY A 35 -9.50 -8.29 4.80
N LYS A 36 -9.59 -8.23 3.49
CA LYS A 36 -8.91 -9.16 2.61
C LYS A 36 -7.45 -8.75 2.41
N ARG A 37 -6.58 -9.73 2.34
CA ARG A 37 -5.17 -9.49 2.05
C ARG A 37 -5.01 -9.17 0.57
N LEU A 38 -4.27 -8.11 0.29
CA LEU A 38 -4.01 -7.66 -1.06
C LEU A 38 -2.50 -7.48 -1.24
N GLU A 39 -1.93 -8.19 -2.20
CA GLU A 39 -0.51 -8.05 -2.54
C GLU A 39 -0.37 -6.91 -3.55
N THR A 40 0.38 -5.88 -3.17
CA THR A 40 0.50 -4.67 -3.98
C THR A 40 1.80 -3.93 -3.63
N THR A 41 1.93 -2.71 -4.13
CA THR A 41 3.01 -1.78 -3.76
C THR A 41 2.39 -0.47 -3.31
N VAL A 42 3.14 0.32 -2.54
CA VAL A 42 2.64 1.64 -2.10
C VAL A 42 2.39 2.54 -3.30
N GLY A 43 3.21 2.43 -4.34
CA GLY A 43 2.99 3.19 -5.57
C GLY A 43 1.62 2.95 -6.18
N ARG A 44 1.16 1.70 -6.18
CA ARG A 44 -0.16 1.37 -6.70
C ARG A 44 -1.28 1.90 -5.80
N ILE A 45 -1.08 1.84 -4.50
CA ILE A 45 -2.05 2.38 -3.55
C ILE A 45 -2.24 3.88 -3.77
N ILE A 46 -1.15 4.61 -3.86
CA ILE A 46 -1.19 6.05 -4.07
C ILE A 46 -1.82 6.39 -5.42
N PHE A 47 -1.46 5.66 -6.45
CA PHE A 47 -2.03 5.85 -7.78
C PHE A 47 -3.54 5.68 -7.76
N ASN A 48 -4.04 4.63 -7.11
CA ASN A 48 -5.48 4.38 -7.02
C ASN A 48 -6.21 5.49 -6.27
N GLU A 49 -5.61 6.01 -5.20
CA GLU A 49 -6.20 7.13 -4.46
C GLU A 49 -6.31 8.39 -5.32
N GLU A 50 -5.27 8.69 -6.08
CA GLU A 50 -5.29 9.85 -6.99
C GLU A 50 -6.34 9.71 -8.08
N VAL A 51 -6.48 8.51 -8.64
CA VAL A 51 -7.50 8.24 -9.65
C VAL A 51 -8.90 8.43 -9.07
N LYS A 52 -9.14 7.94 -7.85
CA LYS A 52 -10.43 8.12 -7.19
C LYS A 52 -10.75 9.60 -6.98
N LYS A 53 -9.78 10.39 -6.57
CA LYS A 53 -9.96 11.82 -6.39
C LYS A 53 -10.28 12.52 -7.70
N ALA A 54 -9.64 12.10 -8.78
CA ALA A 54 -9.84 12.70 -10.09
C ALA A 54 -11.23 12.41 -10.65
N LEU A 55 -11.81 11.27 -10.28
CA LEU A 55 -13.13 10.84 -10.76
C LEU A 55 -14.28 11.26 -9.85
N ALA A 56 -13.99 11.66 -8.65
CA ALA A 56 -15.01 12.02 -7.66
C ALA A 56 -15.64 13.39 -7.89
#